data_e99cb54bf8ea12bd62a5d49f18cbf6c6
#
_entry.id   e99cb54bf8ea12bd62a5d49f18cbf6c6
#
_cell.length_a   1.000
_cell.length_b   1.000
_cell.length_c   1.000
_cell.angle_alpha   90.00
_cell.angle_beta   90.00
_cell.angle_gamma   90.00
#
_symmetry.space_group_name_H-M   'P 1'
#
loop_
_entity.id
_entity.type
_entity.pdbx_description
1 polymer ?
#
loop_
_entity_poly.entity_id
_entity_poly.type
_entity_poly.pdbx_seq_one_letter_code
_entity_poly.pdbx_strand_id
1 'polypeptide(L)'
;MPETNKYQYCMYNNEVLELHVLEEEFYRNKQETKNRYRGQLLCPGCRQVRLSINENSNNNSIYLAAYPNSHHSENCEYLLNSATKRELKVFYDQISPDRAEKMLEHILEDRVAVVNPPHNQNLNDDVNKDEGDNYKLTNENGTRKYLPRRSLQLRKMEESDHLVMYYGECRLFIAQGKWDNFYLRIFRNDETTNFLCSLKIPKNVFNYLSDEINFIPCEKDLDVNNSMENSVLARIAFISTIEKKSSFFDGKITHSKLLKVIQL
;
A
#
# COMPACT_ATOMS: atom_id res chain seq x y z
N MET A 1 1.35 -6.39 20.06
CA MET A 1 1.26 -7.19 18.81
C MET A 1 2.53 -6.91 18.05
N PRO A 2 3.20 -7.89 17.44
CA PRO A 2 4.34 -7.60 16.59
C PRO A 2 3.88 -6.64 15.47
N GLU A 3 4.71 -5.65 15.15
CA GLU A 3 4.47 -4.71 14.05
C GLU A 3 4.54 -5.48 12.73
N THR A 4 3.47 -6.17 12.38
CA THR A 4 3.34 -6.92 11.15
C THR A 4 3.20 -5.95 9.99
N ASN A 5 4.01 -6.15 8.96
CA ASN A 5 3.97 -5.43 7.69
C ASN A 5 4.59 -4.01 7.65
N LYS A 6 5.62 -3.76 8.45
CA LYS A 6 6.41 -2.53 8.34
C LYS A 6 7.11 -2.43 6.97
N TYR A 7 7.69 -3.53 6.48
CA TYR A 7 8.38 -3.59 5.20
C TYR A 7 7.49 -4.20 4.13
N GLN A 8 7.11 -3.41 3.15
CA GLN A 8 6.35 -3.88 1.97
C GLN A 8 7.29 -4.29 0.82
N TYR A 9 8.55 -3.93 0.92
CA TYR A 9 9.64 -4.29 0.00
C TYR A 9 10.97 -4.27 0.73
N CYS A 10 11.99 -4.83 0.12
CA CYS A 10 13.39 -4.84 0.58
C CYS A 10 14.32 -4.63 -0.59
N MET A 11 15.61 -4.45 -0.30
CA MET A 11 16.66 -4.45 -1.31
C MET A 11 17.28 -5.84 -1.40
N TYR A 12 17.44 -6.36 -2.60
CA TYR A 12 18.15 -7.57 -2.92
C TYR A 12 19.02 -7.35 -4.16
N ASN A 13 20.32 -7.59 -4.08
CA ASN A 13 21.28 -7.34 -5.18
C ASN A 13 21.18 -5.91 -5.77
N ASN A 14 20.99 -4.91 -4.92
CA ASN A 14 20.73 -3.50 -5.28
C ASN A 14 19.42 -3.21 -6.03
N GLU A 15 18.57 -4.19 -6.19
CA GLU A 15 17.24 -4.05 -6.77
C GLU A 15 16.17 -4.09 -5.66
N VAL A 16 15.04 -3.45 -5.94
CA VAL A 16 13.90 -3.53 -5.04
C VAL A 16 13.15 -4.82 -5.27
N LEU A 17 12.93 -5.55 -4.19
CA LEU A 17 12.15 -6.78 -4.16
C LEU A 17 10.92 -6.58 -3.29
N GLU A 18 9.76 -6.67 -3.89
CA GLU A 18 8.49 -6.49 -3.18
C GLU A 18 8.13 -7.72 -2.34
N LEU A 19 7.47 -7.47 -1.20
CA LEU A 19 7.07 -8.53 -0.27
C LEU A 19 6.13 -9.55 -0.92
N HIS A 20 5.26 -9.13 -1.84
CA HIS A 20 4.34 -10.06 -2.51
C HIS A 20 5.08 -11.06 -3.42
N VAL A 21 6.17 -10.64 -4.09
CA VAL A 21 7.01 -11.53 -4.90
C VAL A 21 7.70 -12.56 -4.01
N LEU A 22 8.24 -12.12 -2.86
CA LEU A 22 8.79 -13.03 -1.86
C LEU A 22 7.72 -13.99 -1.30
N GLU A 23 6.49 -13.50 -1.14
CA GLU A 23 5.38 -14.31 -0.65
C GLU A 23 5.02 -15.40 -1.64
N GLU A 24 4.95 -15.11 -2.93
CA GLU A 24 4.70 -16.10 -3.99
C GLU A 24 5.80 -17.16 -4.06
N GLU A 25 7.07 -16.75 -4.07
CA GLU A 25 8.20 -17.69 -4.06
C GLU A 25 8.20 -18.56 -2.80
N PHE A 26 7.92 -17.97 -1.65
CA PHE A 26 7.89 -18.66 -0.37
C PHE A 26 6.83 -19.77 -0.33
N TYR A 27 5.64 -19.51 -0.86
CA TYR A 27 4.59 -20.52 -0.90
C TYR A 27 4.80 -21.57 -1.99
N ARG A 28 5.60 -21.26 -3.01
CA ARG A 28 6.03 -22.24 -4.02
C ARG A 28 7.07 -23.20 -3.46
N ASN A 29 8.12 -22.68 -2.83
CA ASN A 29 9.18 -23.48 -2.20
C ASN A 29 9.81 -22.74 -1.00
N LYS A 30 9.24 -22.95 0.18
CA LYS A 30 9.63 -22.29 1.42
C LYS A 30 11.12 -22.43 1.76
N GLN A 31 11.66 -23.64 1.64
CA GLN A 31 13.03 -23.90 2.06
C GLN A 31 14.04 -23.26 1.11
N GLU A 32 13.79 -23.33 -0.17
CA GLU A 32 14.63 -22.71 -1.18
C GLU A 32 14.63 -21.20 -1.05
N THR A 33 13.45 -20.58 -0.89
CA THR A 33 13.29 -19.12 -0.71
C THR A 33 14.05 -18.65 0.53
N LYS A 34 13.88 -19.34 1.68
CA LYS A 34 14.64 -19.00 2.89
C LYS A 34 16.15 -19.11 2.69
N ASN A 35 16.62 -20.12 1.98
CA ASN A 35 18.06 -20.31 1.73
C ASN A 35 18.61 -19.23 0.77
N ARG A 36 17.87 -18.93 -0.32
CA ARG A 36 18.26 -17.93 -1.32
C ARG A 36 18.44 -16.55 -0.70
N TYR A 37 17.50 -16.13 0.12
CA TYR A 37 17.46 -14.77 0.66
C TYR A 37 18.09 -14.59 2.03
N ARG A 38 18.58 -15.67 2.65
CA ARG A 38 19.15 -15.64 3.99
C ARG A 38 20.29 -14.64 4.12
N GLY A 39 20.08 -13.60 4.93
CA GLY A 39 21.07 -12.56 5.21
C GLY A 39 21.40 -11.62 4.04
N GLN A 40 20.67 -11.71 2.93
CA GLN A 40 20.91 -10.91 1.72
C GLN A 40 19.89 -9.78 1.54
N LEU A 41 18.74 -9.85 2.21
CA LEU A 41 17.73 -8.81 2.15
C LEU A 41 18.15 -7.62 3.03
N LEU A 42 18.04 -6.41 2.51
CA LEU A 42 18.41 -5.19 3.21
C LEU A 42 17.20 -4.25 3.35
N CYS A 43 17.22 -3.42 4.38
CA CYS A 43 16.26 -2.34 4.58
C CYS A 43 16.26 -1.41 3.36
N PRO A 44 15.11 -1.12 2.75
CA PRO A 44 15.06 -0.28 1.57
C PRO A 44 15.44 1.18 1.85
N GLY A 45 15.19 1.69 3.08
CA GLY A 45 15.52 3.07 3.43
C GLY A 45 17.00 3.31 3.67
N CYS A 46 17.68 2.49 4.48
CA CYS A 46 19.10 2.71 4.82
C CYS A 46 20.08 1.74 4.18
N ARG A 47 19.61 0.63 3.59
CA ARG A 47 20.45 -0.42 2.99
C ARG A 47 21.51 -1.03 3.91
N GLN A 48 21.44 -0.76 5.21
CA GLN A 48 22.42 -1.23 6.22
C GLN A 48 21.86 -2.39 7.04
N VAL A 49 20.57 -2.32 7.38
CA VAL A 49 19.92 -3.32 8.22
C VAL A 49 19.53 -4.53 7.37
N ARG A 50 19.96 -5.70 7.79
CA ARG A 50 19.53 -6.96 7.17
C ARG A 50 18.13 -7.34 7.64
N LEU A 51 17.35 -7.88 6.72
CA LEU A 51 15.99 -8.34 6.97
C LEU A 51 15.89 -9.86 6.85
N SER A 52 14.99 -10.44 7.64
CA SER A 52 14.63 -11.86 7.60
C SER A 52 13.18 -12.05 7.17
N ILE A 53 12.90 -13.15 6.46
CA ILE A 53 11.54 -13.57 6.13
C ILE A 53 11.00 -14.38 7.31
N ASN A 54 9.91 -13.90 7.88
CA ASN A 54 9.21 -14.54 9.00
C ASN A 54 7.79 -14.93 8.60
N GLU A 55 7.25 -15.92 9.28
CA GLU A 55 5.90 -16.40 9.08
C GLU A 55 4.99 -15.92 10.20
N ASN A 56 3.80 -15.50 9.84
CA ASN A 56 2.73 -15.27 10.77
C ASN A 56 1.83 -16.52 10.81
N SER A 57 1.97 -17.31 11.88
CA SER A 57 1.23 -18.57 12.05
C SER A 57 -0.29 -18.39 12.11
N ASN A 58 -0.76 -17.21 12.52
CA ASN A 58 -2.20 -16.97 12.73
C ASN A 58 -2.97 -16.77 11.41
N ASN A 59 -2.34 -16.19 10.41
CA ASN A 59 -3.00 -15.85 9.16
C ASN A 59 -2.34 -16.44 7.91
N ASN A 60 -1.32 -17.27 8.11
CA ASN A 60 -0.62 -17.91 7.01
C ASN A 60 -0.05 -16.89 6.00
N SER A 61 0.59 -15.83 6.48
CA SER A 61 1.26 -14.80 5.69
C SER A 61 2.73 -14.68 6.08
N ILE A 62 3.54 -14.07 5.24
CA ILE A 62 4.91 -13.73 5.59
C ILE A 62 5.06 -12.25 5.89
N TYR A 63 6.11 -11.90 6.60
CA TYR A 63 6.53 -10.52 6.83
C TYR A 63 8.06 -10.43 6.92
N LEU A 64 8.57 -9.23 6.65
CA LEU A 64 9.98 -8.92 6.80
C LEU A 64 10.23 -8.27 8.17
N ALA A 65 11.29 -8.69 8.85
CA ALA A 65 11.73 -8.11 10.11
C ALA A 65 13.25 -7.88 10.10
N ALA A 66 13.68 -6.81 10.75
CA ALA A 66 15.09 -6.57 11.00
C ALA A 66 15.69 -7.67 11.89
N TYR A 67 16.93 -8.06 11.61
CA TYR A 67 17.64 -8.97 12.51
C TYR A 67 17.80 -8.33 13.90
N PRO A 68 17.77 -9.11 14.97
CA PRO A 68 18.05 -8.63 16.32
C PRO A 68 19.38 -7.85 16.36
N ASN A 69 19.42 -6.79 17.16
CA ASN A 69 20.60 -5.93 17.34
C ASN A 69 21.10 -5.19 16.09
N SER A 70 20.31 -5.13 15.02
CA SER A 70 20.60 -4.26 13.88
C SER A 70 20.06 -2.85 14.12
N HIS A 71 20.80 -1.84 13.70
CA HIS A 71 20.45 -0.44 13.89
C HIS A 71 20.30 0.25 12.55
N HIS A 72 19.15 0.88 12.34
CA HIS A 72 18.93 1.75 11.20
C HIS A 72 19.75 3.03 11.33
N SER A 73 20.12 3.63 10.21
CA SER A 73 20.67 4.99 10.22
C SER A 73 19.63 5.98 10.80
N GLU A 74 20.12 7.08 11.39
CA GLU A 74 19.26 8.07 12.07
C GLU A 74 18.15 8.65 11.18
N ASN A 75 18.39 8.75 9.88
CA ASN A 75 17.44 9.29 8.91
C ASN A 75 16.54 8.22 8.27
N CYS A 76 16.68 6.95 8.65
CA CYS A 76 15.89 5.88 8.07
C CYS A 76 14.43 5.96 8.51
N GLU A 77 13.52 6.01 7.55
CA GLU A 77 12.07 6.00 7.84
C GLU A 77 11.63 4.78 8.65
N TYR A 78 12.30 3.64 8.44
CA TYR A 78 12.03 2.39 9.15
C TYR A 78 12.55 2.36 10.60
N LEU A 79 13.22 3.41 11.05
CA LEU A 79 13.51 3.62 12.46
C LEU A 79 12.25 4.03 13.24
N LEU A 80 11.30 4.68 12.56
CA LEU A 80 10.09 5.19 13.18
C LEU A 80 9.13 4.06 13.58
N ASN A 81 8.43 4.27 14.69
CA ASN A 81 7.35 3.40 15.10
C ASN A 81 6.05 3.72 14.35
N SER A 82 5.19 2.71 14.19
CA SER A 82 3.86 2.90 13.65
C SER A 82 3.04 3.88 14.52
N ALA A 83 2.24 4.72 13.87
CA ALA A 83 1.29 5.57 14.57
C ALA A 83 0.23 4.72 15.28
N THR A 84 -0.15 5.11 16.48
CA THR A 84 -1.23 4.48 17.22
C THR A 84 -2.58 4.79 16.59
N LYS A 85 -3.62 4.00 16.89
CA LYS A 85 -4.99 4.25 16.41
C LYS A 85 -5.48 5.66 16.73
N ARG A 86 -5.13 6.19 17.92
CA ARG A 86 -5.49 7.55 18.32
C ARG A 86 -4.79 8.60 17.45
N GLU A 87 -3.50 8.45 17.23
CA GLU A 87 -2.70 9.34 16.37
C GLU A 87 -3.19 9.29 14.91
N LEU A 88 -3.53 8.10 14.39
CA LEU A 88 -4.09 7.94 13.06
C LEU A 88 -5.47 8.58 12.92
N LYS A 89 -6.31 8.53 13.97
CA LYS A 89 -7.61 9.22 13.98
C LYS A 89 -7.42 10.73 13.95
N VAL A 90 -6.56 11.25 14.83
CA VAL A 90 -6.23 12.70 14.84
C VAL A 90 -5.66 13.13 13.50
N PHE A 91 -4.76 12.35 12.93
CA PHE A 91 -4.22 12.61 11.60
C PHE A 91 -5.33 12.66 10.53
N TYR A 92 -6.25 11.70 10.53
CA TYR A 92 -7.36 11.67 9.57
C TYR A 92 -8.28 12.88 9.67
N ASP A 93 -8.56 13.31 10.91
CA ASP A 93 -9.41 14.46 11.17
C ASP A 93 -8.71 15.81 10.81
N GLN A 94 -7.39 15.82 10.79
CA GLN A 94 -6.56 17.03 10.58
C GLN A 94 -5.73 17.01 9.29
N ILE A 95 -5.68 15.88 8.57
CA ILE A 95 -4.89 15.82 7.34
C ILE A 95 -5.42 16.85 6.34
N SER A 96 -4.54 17.77 5.93
CA SER A 96 -4.92 18.58 4.81
C SER A 96 -5.08 17.69 3.58
N PRO A 97 -6.14 17.91 2.80
CA PRO A 97 -6.34 17.16 1.57
C PRO A 97 -5.09 17.13 0.67
N ASP A 98 -4.37 18.25 0.56
CA ASP A 98 -3.15 18.36 -0.25
C ASP A 98 -2.01 17.48 0.25
N ARG A 99 -1.91 17.28 1.56
CA ARG A 99 -0.91 16.38 2.13
C ARG A 99 -1.24 14.91 1.84
N ALA A 100 -2.50 14.51 1.97
CA ALA A 100 -2.94 13.16 1.62
C ALA A 100 -2.65 12.87 0.15
N GLU A 101 -2.98 13.80 -0.74
CA GLU A 101 -2.75 13.69 -2.18
C GLU A 101 -1.26 13.49 -2.49
N LYS A 102 -0.37 14.32 -1.95
CA LYS A 102 1.08 14.17 -2.12
C LYS A 102 1.61 12.83 -1.62
N MET A 103 1.10 12.32 -0.49
CA MET A 103 1.47 10.99 0.02
C MET A 103 1.08 9.88 -0.95
N LEU A 104 -0.11 9.99 -1.56
CA LEU A 104 -0.60 9.00 -2.53
C LEU A 104 0.14 9.10 -3.87
N GLU A 105 0.46 10.29 -4.34
CA GLU A 105 1.27 10.52 -5.54
C GLU A 105 2.65 9.88 -5.36
N HIS A 106 3.32 10.21 -4.28
CA HIS A 106 4.67 9.69 -4.02
C HIS A 106 4.72 8.15 -4.00
N ILE A 107 3.76 7.47 -3.36
CA ILE A 107 3.77 6.00 -3.33
C ILE A 107 3.52 5.37 -4.70
N LEU A 108 2.82 6.08 -5.59
CA LEU A 108 2.62 5.63 -6.97
C LEU A 108 3.83 5.94 -7.85
N GLU A 109 4.55 7.03 -7.59
CA GLU A 109 5.75 7.48 -8.31
C GLU A 109 7.00 6.70 -7.88
N ASP A 110 7.20 6.47 -6.59
CA ASP A 110 8.34 5.69 -6.04
C ASP A 110 8.49 4.33 -6.72
N ARG A 111 7.39 3.72 -7.14
CA ARG A 111 7.42 2.48 -7.90
C ARG A 111 8.00 2.63 -9.31
N VAL A 112 7.87 3.79 -9.92
CA VAL A 112 8.46 4.08 -11.24
C VAL A 112 9.96 4.34 -11.10
N ALA A 113 10.36 5.10 -10.07
CA ALA A 113 11.76 5.42 -9.79
C ALA A 113 12.56 4.19 -9.34
N VAL A 114 11.90 3.23 -8.69
CA VAL A 114 12.49 1.98 -8.20
C VAL A 114 12.78 1.00 -9.35
N VAL A 115 11.96 1.00 -10.39
CA VAL A 115 12.21 0.19 -11.61
C VAL A 115 13.37 0.75 -12.44
N ASN A 116 13.65 2.05 -12.33
CA ASN A 116 14.74 2.72 -13.03
C ASN A 116 15.57 3.58 -12.05
N PRO A 117 16.41 2.97 -11.19
CA PRO A 117 17.28 3.78 -10.33
C PRO A 117 18.18 4.65 -11.21
N PRO A 118 18.31 5.95 -10.95
CA PRO A 118 19.24 6.79 -11.70
C PRO A 118 20.66 6.24 -11.51
N HIS A 119 21.27 5.81 -12.61
CA HIS A 119 22.67 5.41 -12.66
C HIS A 119 23.53 6.62 -12.31
N ASN A 120 24.31 6.51 -11.22
CA ASN A 120 25.36 7.43 -10.82
C ASN A 120 24.92 8.90 -10.55
N GLN A 121 24.44 9.16 -9.36
CA GLN A 121 24.63 10.49 -8.79
C GLN A 121 25.62 10.41 -7.63
N ASN A 122 26.68 11.20 -7.73
CA ASN A 122 27.70 11.41 -6.71
C ASN A 122 27.04 11.83 -5.39
N LEU A 123 27.46 11.19 -4.30
CA LEU A 123 26.98 11.36 -2.92
C LEU A 123 27.23 12.75 -2.30
N ASN A 124 27.33 13.82 -3.09
CA ASN A 124 27.68 15.16 -2.63
C ASN A 124 26.71 16.29 -3.02
N ASP A 125 25.50 15.97 -3.46
CA ASP A 125 24.50 17.00 -3.65
C ASP A 125 23.59 17.11 -2.43
N ASP A 126 23.40 18.33 -1.95
CA ASP A 126 22.45 18.73 -0.90
C ASP A 126 21.07 18.15 -1.20
N VAL A 127 20.79 16.95 -0.67
CA VAL A 127 19.48 16.33 -0.72
C VAL A 127 18.53 17.24 0.04
N ASN A 128 17.62 17.86 -0.67
CA ASN A 128 16.53 18.64 -0.11
C ASN A 128 15.91 17.87 1.07
N LYS A 129 15.99 18.47 2.25
CA LYS A 129 15.53 17.90 3.52
C LYS A 129 14.04 17.56 3.58
N ASP A 130 13.26 17.89 2.54
CA ASP A 130 11.82 17.71 2.49
C ASP A 130 11.36 16.34 1.91
N GLU A 131 12.19 15.63 1.14
CA GLU A 131 11.76 14.37 0.50
C GLU A 131 11.60 13.19 1.47
N GLY A 132 12.25 13.22 2.63
CA GLY A 132 12.14 12.17 3.66
C GLY A 132 10.87 12.22 4.53
N ASP A 133 9.98 13.19 4.34
CA ASP A 133 8.84 13.44 5.25
C ASP A 133 7.49 12.95 4.74
N ASN A 134 7.43 12.37 3.54
CA ASN A 134 6.16 12.13 2.84
C ASN A 134 5.18 11.21 3.58
N TYR A 135 5.65 10.21 4.32
CA TYR A 135 4.79 9.27 5.05
C TYR A 135 4.82 9.44 6.58
N LYS A 136 5.49 10.47 7.06
CA LYS A 136 5.65 10.71 8.49
C LYS A 136 4.48 11.52 9.03
N LEU A 137 3.99 11.08 10.17
CA LEU A 137 3.00 11.79 10.96
C LEU A 137 3.71 12.41 12.15
N THR A 138 3.54 13.70 12.37
CA THR A 138 4.06 14.36 13.56
C THR A 138 2.91 14.53 14.54
N ASN A 139 3.03 13.98 15.75
CA ASN A 139 2.05 14.16 16.80
C ASN A 139 2.22 15.52 17.50
N GLU A 140 1.30 15.86 18.41
CA GLU A 140 1.30 17.11 19.18
C GLU A 140 2.61 17.35 19.97
N ASN A 141 3.33 16.29 20.31
CA ASN A 141 4.61 16.32 21.02
C ASN A 141 5.83 16.37 20.11
N GLY A 142 5.64 16.58 18.80
CA GLY A 142 6.71 16.61 17.82
C GLY A 142 7.32 15.23 17.48
N THR A 143 6.78 14.14 18.05
CA THR A 143 7.25 12.78 17.76
C THR A 143 6.79 12.35 16.38
N ARG A 144 7.73 11.89 15.57
CA ARG A 144 7.44 11.39 14.22
C ARG A 144 7.01 9.92 14.28
N LYS A 145 5.95 9.59 13.57
CA LYS A 145 5.40 8.24 13.38
C LYS A 145 5.19 8.00 11.89
N TYR A 146 4.98 6.76 11.45
CA TYR A 146 4.65 6.48 10.05
C TYR A 146 3.19 6.03 9.90
N LEU A 147 2.60 6.36 8.74
CA LEU A 147 1.32 5.80 8.30
C LEU A 147 1.56 4.36 7.80
N PRO A 148 0.88 3.35 8.37
CA PRO A 148 1.00 1.97 7.88
C PRO A 148 0.67 1.88 6.40
N ARG A 149 1.46 1.11 5.66
CA ARG A 149 1.31 0.89 4.21
C ARG A 149 1.10 -0.59 3.92
N ARG A 150 0.32 -0.90 2.89
CA ARG A 150 0.06 -2.28 2.48
C ARG A 150 -0.13 -2.41 0.98
N SER A 151 0.64 -3.30 0.37
CA SER A 151 0.46 -3.65 -1.05
C SER A 151 -0.80 -4.48 -1.26
N LEU A 152 -1.58 -4.13 -2.28
CA LEU A 152 -2.76 -4.88 -2.73
C LEU A 152 -2.40 -6.17 -3.49
N GLN A 153 -1.13 -6.34 -3.86
CA GLN A 153 -0.61 -7.57 -4.47
C GLN A 153 -0.36 -8.68 -3.45
N LEU A 154 -0.30 -8.37 -2.15
CA LEU A 154 -0.17 -9.41 -1.12
C LEU A 154 -1.30 -10.43 -1.21
N ARG A 155 -0.95 -11.71 -1.02
CA ARG A 155 -1.85 -12.85 -1.19
C ARG A 155 -3.18 -12.71 -0.45
N LYS A 156 -3.16 -12.08 0.72
CA LYS A 156 -4.36 -11.90 1.55
C LYS A 156 -4.60 -10.44 1.88
N MET A 157 -5.82 -9.99 1.64
CA MET A 157 -6.35 -8.78 2.25
C MET A 157 -6.61 -9.04 3.73
N GLU A 158 -6.34 -8.06 4.59
CA GLU A 158 -6.59 -8.15 6.03
C GLU A 158 -7.46 -6.99 6.48
N GLU A 159 -8.27 -7.27 7.49
CA GLU A 159 -9.04 -6.26 8.18
C GLU A 159 -8.12 -5.27 8.90
N SER A 160 -8.49 -3.99 8.88
CA SER A 160 -7.82 -2.94 9.63
C SER A 160 -8.83 -1.96 10.19
N ASP A 161 -8.94 -1.88 11.51
CA ASP A 161 -9.78 -0.92 12.22
C ASP A 161 -9.10 0.46 12.38
N HIS A 162 -7.93 0.65 11.81
CA HIS A 162 -7.19 1.90 11.74
C HIS A 162 -6.84 2.23 10.29
N LEU A 163 -6.44 3.48 10.07
CA LEU A 163 -6.07 3.93 8.74
C LEU A 163 -4.80 3.23 8.26
N VAL A 164 -4.87 2.75 7.03
CA VAL A 164 -3.75 2.16 6.29
C VAL A 164 -3.76 2.75 4.89
N MET A 165 -2.59 3.02 4.36
CA MET A 165 -2.41 3.34 2.95
C MET A 165 -2.28 2.05 2.16
N TYR A 166 -3.24 1.79 1.29
CA TYR A 166 -3.23 0.67 0.36
C TYR A 166 -2.78 1.14 -1.01
N TYR A 167 -2.02 0.30 -1.73
CA TYR A 167 -1.52 0.66 -3.05
C TYR A 167 -1.21 -0.58 -3.90
N GLY A 168 -1.27 -0.42 -5.21
CA GLY A 168 -0.88 -1.49 -6.13
C GLY A 168 -1.45 -1.34 -7.53
N GLU A 169 -1.10 -2.28 -8.41
CA GLU A 169 -1.69 -2.43 -9.73
C GLU A 169 -2.88 -3.37 -9.62
N CYS A 170 -4.04 -2.90 -10.02
CA CYS A 170 -5.30 -3.60 -9.84
C CYS A 170 -6.22 -3.37 -11.04
N ARG A 171 -7.21 -4.22 -11.18
CA ARG A 171 -8.33 -3.95 -12.07
C ARG A 171 -9.44 -3.28 -11.27
N LEU A 172 -9.97 -2.21 -11.81
CA LEU A 172 -10.94 -1.34 -11.14
C LEU A 172 -12.26 -1.32 -11.91
N PHE A 173 -13.35 -1.34 -11.16
CA PHE A 173 -14.70 -1.24 -11.69
C PHE A 173 -15.55 -0.37 -10.76
N ILE A 174 -16.38 0.52 -11.33
CA ILE A 174 -17.33 1.30 -10.54
C ILE A 174 -18.73 0.72 -10.70
N ALA A 175 -19.29 0.23 -9.60
CA ALA A 175 -20.68 -0.17 -9.51
C ALA A 175 -21.54 0.96 -8.95
N GLN A 176 -22.66 1.25 -9.58
CA GLN A 176 -23.66 2.17 -9.05
C GLN A 176 -24.63 1.41 -8.14
N GLY A 177 -24.73 1.81 -6.88
CA GLY A 177 -25.68 1.31 -5.93
C GLY A 177 -26.98 2.13 -5.90
N LYS A 178 -27.86 1.82 -4.96
CA LYS A 178 -29.07 2.61 -4.69
C LYS A 178 -28.68 3.97 -4.09
N TRP A 179 -29.49 5.00 -4.34
CA TRP A 179 -29.38 6.32 -3.69
C TRP A 179 -28.06 7.06 -3.96
N ASP A 180 -27.61 7.09 -5.23
CA ASP A 180 -26.36 7.75 -5.63
C ASP A 180 -25.13 7.30 -4.81
N ASN A 181 -25.14 6.08 -4.31
CA ASN A 181 -23.97 5.45 -3.76
C ASN A 181 -23.19 4.77 -4.87
N PHE A 182 -21.88 4.95 -4.87
CA PHE A 182 -20.96 4.31 -5.79
C PHE A 182 -20.01 3.41 -5.01
N TYR A 183 -19.61 2.33 -5.65
CA TYR A 183 -18.68 1.35 -5.09
C TYR A 183 -17.54 1.13 -6.07
N LEU A 184 -16.33 1.50 -5.68
CA LEU A 184 -15.13 1.15 -6.43
C LEU A 184 -14.73 -0.27 -6.03
N ARG A 185 -14.94 -1.22 -6.94
CA ARG A 185 -14.54 -2.62 -6.79
C ARG A 185 -13.11 -2.78 -7.26
N ILE A 186 -12.29 -3.41 -6.44
CA ILE A 186 -10.87 -3.61 -6.68
C ILE A 186 -10.62 -5.11 -6.82
N PHE A 187 -10.03 -5.49 -7.95
CA PHE A 187 -9.67 -6.88 -8.27
C PHE A 187 -8.16 -6.98 -8.42
N ARG A 188 -7.62 -8.13 -8.08
CA ARG A 188 -6.21 -8.44 -8.32
C ARG A 188 -5.91 -8.46 -9.82
N ASN A 189 -4.75 -7.97 -10.20
CA ASN A 189 -4.26 -8.04 -11.57
C ASN A 189 -3.34 -9.27 -11.74
N ASP A 190 -3.88 -10.45 -11.48
CA ASP A 190 -3.22 -11.73 -11.69
C ASP A 190 -4.16 -12.69 -12.42
N GLU A 191 -3.69 -13.87 -12.76
CA GLU A 191 -4.48 -14.90 -13.46
C GLU A 191 -5.73 -15.33 -12.69
N THR A 192 -5.75 -15.13 -11.38
CA THR A 192 -6.87 -15.52 -10.50
C THR A 192 -7.98 -14.48 -10.47
N THR A 193 -7.69 -13.25 -10.88
CA THR A 193 -8.64 -12.11 -10.93
C THR A 193 -9.52 -11.98 -9.68
N ASN A 194 -8.95 -12.30 -8.52
CA ASN A 194 -9.69 -12.33 -7.27
C ASN A 194 -10.17 -10.94 -6.85
N PHE A 195 -11.44 -10.87 -6.43
CA PHE A 195 -12.00 -9.70 -5.78
C PHE A 195 -11.29 -9.43 -4.46
N LEU A 196 -10.70 -8.24 -4.31
CA LEU A 196 -9.97 -7.84 -3.12
C LEU A 196 -10.87 -7.12 -2.13
N CYS A 197 -11.46 -6.02 -2.56
CA CYS A 197 -12.34 -5.22 -1.69
C CYS A 197 -13.25 -4.30 -2.49
N SER A 198 -14.23 -3.73 -1.80
CA SER A 198 -15.10 -2.67 -2.29
C SER A 198 -14.89 -1.41 -1.48
N LEU A 199 -14.75 -0.27 -2.13
CA LEU A 199 -14.69 1.03 -1.47
C LEU A 199 -15.98 1.78 -1.74
N LYS A 200 -16.74 2.07 -0.70
CA LYS A 200 -17.86 3.00 -0.82
C LYS A 200 -17.33 4.41 -1.07
N ILE A 201 -17.75 5.04 -2.16
CA ILE A 201 -17.33 6.37 -2.56
C ILE A 201 -18.55 7.30 -2.73
N PRO A 202 -18.48 8.56 -2.29
CA PRO A 202 -19.53 9.53 -2.54
C PRO A 202 -19.46 10.07 -3.99
N LYS A 203 -20.51 10.76 -4.42
CA LYS A 203 -20.65 11.27 -5.79
C LYS A 203 -19.50 12.18 -6.25
N ASN A 204 -18.97 13.01 -5.36
CA ASN A 204 -17.83 13.87 -5.69
C ASN A 204 -16.54 13.09 -5.96
N VAL A 205 -16.32 11.97 -5.27
CA VAL A 205 -15.19 11.07 -5.54
C VAL A 205 -15.43 10.30 -6.83
N PHE A 206 -16.67 9.88 -7.09
CA PHE A 206 -17.04 9.28 -8.37
C PHE A 206 -16.77 10.22 -9.56
N ASN A 207 -17.19 11.48 -9.47
CA ASN A 207 -16.94 12.47 -10.51
C ASN A 207 -15.43 12.64 -10.79
N TYR A 208 -14.62 12.79 -9.71
CA TYR A 208 -13.17 12.86 -9.82
C TYR A 208 -12.59 11.63 -10.56
N LEU A 209 -13.02 10.43 -10.18
CA LEU A 209 -12.54 9.21 -10.83
C LEU A 209 -12.96 9.11 -12.29
N SER A 210 -14.16 9.60 -12.63
CA SER A 210 -14.66 9.59 -14.01
C SER A 210 -13.90 10.55 -14.92
N ASP A 211 -13.30 11.60 -14.36
CA ASP A 211 -12.42 12.53 -15.09
C ASP A 211 -11.02 11.94 -15.31
N GLU A 212 -10.53 11.13 -14.36
CA GLU A 212 -9.17 10.53 -14.40
C GLU A 212 -9.13 9.20 -15.18
N ILE A 213 -10.23 8.48 -15.22
CA ILE A 213 -10.29 7.14 -15.81
C ILE A 213 -11.55 6.99 -16.66
N ASN A 214 -11.38 6.43 -17.85
CA ASN A 214 -12.49 6.08 -18.73
C ASN A 214 -13.29 4.88 -18.19
N PHE A 215 -13.99 5.07 -17.08
CA PHE A 215 -14.95 4.08 -16.62
C PHE A 215 -16.22 4.11 -17.49
N ILE A 216 -16.68 2.96 -17.90
CA ILE A 216 -18.07 2.82 -18.34
C ILE A 216 -18.87 2.61 -17.04
N PRO A 217 -19.69 3.61 -16.60
CA PRO A 217 -20.55 3.43 -15.45
C PRO A 217 -21.46 2.24 -15.72
N CYS A 218 -21.34 1.19 -14.94
CA CYS A 218 -22.20 0.05 -15.12
C CYS A 218 -23.49 0.25 -14.37
N GLU A 219 -24.60 -0.03 -15.06
CA GLU A 219 -25.92 -0.04 -14.48
C GLU A 219 -26.01 -1.02 -13.31
N LYS A 220 -27.01 -0.79 -12.46
CA LYS A 220 -27.32 -1.52 -11.23
C LYS A 220 -27.14 -3.03 -11.37
N ASP A 221 -26.59 -3.63 -10.34
CA ASP A 221 -26.64 -5.07 -10.05
C ASP A 221 -25.78 -6.01 -10.92
N LEU A 222 -24.70 -5.54 -11.54
CA LEU A 222 -23.71 -6.48 -12.05
C LEU A 222 -23.10 -7.28 -10.89
N ASP A 223 -23.14 -8.59 -11.04
CA ASP A 223 -22.41 -9.47 -10.14
C ASP A 223 -20.90 -9.19 -10.21
N VAL A 224 -20.13 -9.77 -9.30
CA VAL A 224 -18.70 -9.54 -9.22
C VAL A 224 -17.98 -10.01 -10.49
N ASN A 225 -18.45 -11.07 -11.15
CA ASN A 225 -17.81 -11.63 -12.34
C ASN A 225 -17.97 -10.70 -13.55
N ASN A 226 -19.18 -10.21 -13.79
CA ASN A 226 -19.43 -9.24 -14.86
C ASN A 226 -18.70 -7.91 -14.62
N SER A 227 -18.51 -7.51 -13.35
CA SER A 227 -17.72 -6.33 -13.01
C SER A 227 -16.26 -6.45 -13.44
N MET A 228 -15.70 -7.65 -13.41
CA MET A 228 -14.32 -7.88 -13.78
C MET A 228 -14.08 -7.74 -15.28
N GLU A 229 -14.98 -8.26 -16.11
CA GLU A 229 -14.88 -8.16 -17.58
C GLU A 229 -14.88 -6.69 -18.05
N ASN A 230 -15.60 -5.82 -17.33
CA ASN A 230 -15.70 -4.39 -17.61
C ASN A 230 -14.73 -3.54 -16.79
N SER A 231 -13.77 -4.16 -16.13
CA SER A 231 -12.78 -3.44 -15.30
C SER A 231 -11.65 -2.86 -16.12
N VAL A 232 -11.09 -1.75 -15.66
CA VAL A 232 -9.91 -1.11 -16.24
C VAL A 232 -8.67 -1.43 -15.41
N LEU A 233 -7.54 -1.60 -16.07
CA LEU A 233 -6.26 -1.77 -15.42
C LEU A 233 -5.74 -0.40 -14.97
N ALA A 234 -5.33 -0.29 -13.71
CA ALA A 234 -4.84 0.95 -13.15
C ALA A 234 -3.88 0.71 -11.97
N ARG A 235 -3.05 1.70 -11.69
CA ARG A 235 -2.39 1.85 -10.40
C ARG A 235 -3.30 2.64 -9.47
N ILE A 236 -3.43 2.16 -8.25
CA ILE A 236 -4.28 2.80 -7.24
C ILE A 236 -3.51 2.96 -5.93
N ALA A 237 -3.71 4.09 -5.27
CA ALA A 237 -3.35 4.28 -3.87
C ALA A 237 -4.51 4.94 -3.13
N PHE A 238 -4.80 4.48 -1.92
CA PHE A 238 -5.86 5.07 -1.09
C PHE A 238 -5.59 4.90 0.40
N ILE A 239 -6.17 5.80 1.21
CA ILE A 239 -6.10 5.74 2.67
C ILE A 239 -7.49 5.42 3.20
N SER A 240 -7.64 4.29 3.87
CA SER A 240 -8.92 3.84 4.43
C SER A 240 -8.73 2.88 5.60
N THR A 241 -9.79 2.68 6.36
CA THR A 241 -9.99 1.48 7.18
C THR A 241 -10.63 0.40 6.30
N ILE A 242 -10.37 -0.87 6.59
CA ILE A 242 -10.97 -1.99 5.88
C ILE A 242 -11.64 -2.93 6.88
N GLU A 243 -12.91 -3.17 6.69
CA GLU A 243 -13.70 -4.11 7.47
C GLU A 243 -13.93 -5.40 6.69
N LYS A 244 -13.85 -6.53 7.36
CA LYS A 244 -14.23 -7.81 6.78
C LYS A 244 -15.75 -7.99 6.90
N LYS A 245 -16.45 -8.06 5.78
CA LYS A 245 -17.82 -8.56 5.69
C LYS A 245 -17.77 -10.06 5.41
N SER A 246 -18.86 -10.76 5.58
CA SER A 246 -18.93 -12.23 5.49
C SER A 246 -17.96 -12.88 4.48
N SER A 247 -18.00 -12.47 3.22
CA SER A 247 -17.20 -13.03 2.13
C SER A 247 -16.27 -12.05 1.43
N PHE A 248 -16.27 -10.77 1.81
CA PHE A 248 -15.48 -9.73 1.15
C PHE A 248 -15.01 -8.65 2.14
N PHE A 249 -14.16 -7.76 1.67
CA PHE A 249 -13.65 -6.63 2.43
C PHE A 249 -14.28 -5.33 1.94
N ASP A 250 -14.65 -4.47 2.88
CA ASP A 250 -15.29 -3.18 2.64
C ASP A 250 -14.47 -2.04 3.23
N GLY A 251 -14.35 -0.95 2.48
CA GLY A 251 -13.76 0.30 2.94
C GLY A 251 -14.63 1.49 2.56
N LYS A 252 -14.23 2.69 3.00
CA LYS A 252 -14.92 3.93 2.68
C LYS A 252 -13.94 5.04 2.37
N ILE A 253 -14.10 5.66 1.22
CA ILE A 253 -13.43 6.90 0.86
C ILE A 253 -14.39 8.06 1.05
N THR A 254 -14.02 9.06 1.81
CA THR A 254 -14.87 10.21 2.12
C THR A 254 -14.53 11.45 1.30
N HIS A 255 -13.31 11.49 0.73
CA HIS A 255 -12.80 12.63 -0.01
C HIS A 255 -11.91 12.17 -1.18
N SER A 256 -11.96 12.86 -2.33
CA SER A 256 -11.17 12.50 -3.53
C SER A 256 -9.65 12.45 -3.25
N LYS A 257 -9.13 13.33 -2.41
CA LYS A 257 -7.71 13.37 -2.05
C LYS A 257 -7.22 12.22 -1.15
N LEU A 258 -8.12 11.34 -0.72
CA LEU A 258 -7.78 10.06 -0.05
C LEU A 258 -7.65 8.90 -1.04
N LEU A 259 -7.76 9.18 -2.32
CA LEU A 259 -7.70 8.21 -3.40
C LEU A 259 -6.99 8.82 -4.60
N LYS A 260 -6.01 8.13 -5.13
CA LYS A 260 -5.33 8.47 -6.39
C LYS A 260 -5.33 7.24 -7.30
N VAL A 261 -5.61 7.47 -8.56
CA VAL A 261 -5.63 6.41 -9.57
C VAL A 261 -4.92 6.90 -10.82
N ILE A 262 -4.18 6.01 -11.46
CA ILE A 262 -3.48 6.23 -12.74
C ILE A 262 -3.86 5.07 -13.64
N GLN A 263 -4.57 5.33 -14.72
CA GLN A 263 -4.91 4.31 -15.73
C GLN A 263 -3.65 3.85 -16.46
N LEU A 264 -3.52 2.54 -16.68
CA LEU A 264 -2.39 1.90 -17.37
C LEU A 264 -2.75 1.58 -18.83
#